data_96a569758fac7f27b8b9328704d57511
#
_entry.id   96a569758fac7f27b8b9328704d57511
#
_cell.length_a   1.000
_cell.length_b   1.000
_cell.length_c   1.000
_cell.angle_alpha   90.00
_cell.angle_beta   90.00
_cell.angle_gamma   90.00
#
_symmetry.space_group_name_H-M   'P 1'
#
loop_
_entity.id
_entity.type
_entity.pdbx_description
1 polymer ?
#
loop_
_entity_poly.entity_id
_entity_poly.type
_entity_poly.pdbx_seq_one_letter_code
_entity_poly.pdbx_strand_id
1 'polypeptide(L)'
;MKYPLYIIALLSCILFLSCDKTKHEDTWWFDNETENRFTNGLFVNYESTCRVITIGCNSDSWIATMNNNDNQNDSWITINKEEGNDGISYCSIKISENKGWNERCAYVKFTNGNDIRLLTIKQEAEKRVYIPYKLVQITREGGMVEVSFEANVNCECSISRIGWNPSWIKMVSHEKDGQTNKVVLKVDENLSLGRQAILDISIAEIGTTEHITLQQEPRLFNENE
;
A
#
# COMPACT_ATOMS: atom_id res chain seq x y z
N MET A 1 -35.55 -37.93 80.57
CA MET A 1 -35.91 -36.51 80.42
C MET A 1 -35.36 -36.03 79.13
N LYS A 2 -36.26 -35.58 78.27
CA LYS A 2 -36.08 -35.08 76.88
C LYS A 2 -35.58 -33.66 76.91
N TYR A 3 -34.58 -33.27 76.14
CA TYR A 3 -34.37 -31.91 75.63
C TYR A 3 -33.35 -31.93 74.53
N PRO A 4 -33.37 -30.91 73.63
CA PRO A 4 -33.97 -31.06 72.31
C PRO A 4 -32.97 -30.79 71.22
N LEU A 5 -33.33 -31.39 70.16
CA LEU A 5 -32.70 -31.40 68.84
C LEU A 5 -33.04 -30.16 67.99
N TYR A 6 -32.88 -28.96 68.51
CA TYR A 6 -33.35 -27.73 67.74
C TYR A 6 -32.30 -26.62 67.50
N ILE A 7 -31.03 -26.86 67.80
CA ILE A 7 -30.01 -25.81 67.60
C ILE A 7 -29.06 -26.04 66.42
N ILE A 8 -29.18 -27.18 65.72
CA ILE A 8 -28.27 -27.46 64.59
C ILE A 8 -28.83 -27.04 63.19
N ALA A 9 -30.09 -26.61 63.12
CA ALA A 9 -30.71 -26.25 61.83
C ALA A 9 -30.55 -24.78 61.44
N LEU A 10 -29.88 -23.92 62.23
CA LEU A 10 -29.79 -22.49 61.93
C LEU A 10 -28.40 -22.01 61.51
N LEU A 11 -27.44 -22.91 61.33
CA LEU A 11 -26.05 -22.53 60.97
C LEU A 11 -25.66 -22.96 59.53
N SER A 12 -26.59 -23.54 58.75
CA SER A 12 -26.30 -23.98 57.39
C SER A 12 -26.82 -23.06 56.27
N CYS A 13 -27.44 -21.92 56.62
CA CYS A 13 -27.99 -20.97 55.62
C CYS A 13 -27.15 -19.74 55.36
N ILE A 14 -25.90 -19.65 55.84
CA ILE A 14 -25.11 -18.41 55.65
C ILE A 14 -23.88 -18.63 54.76
N LEU A 15 -23.74 -19.75 54.06
CA LEU A 15 -22.59 -20.03 53.22
C LEU A 15 -22.88 -20.11 51.71
N PHE A 16 -24.01 -19.59 51.28
CA PHE A 16 -24.26 -19.31 49.85
C PHE A 16 -24.33 -17.82 49.60
N LEU A 17 -23.42 -17.04 50.12
CA LEU A 17 -22.97 -15.85 49.43
C LEU A 17 -22.10 -16.35 48.27
N SER A 18 -22.80 -16.79 47.23
CA SER A 18 -22.24 -16.87 45.89
C SER A 18 -21.51 -15.57 45.63
N CYS A 19 -20.21 -15.66 45.58
CA CYS A 19 -19.41 -14.64 44.95
C CYS A 19 -19.87 -14.69 43.49
N ASP A 20 -20.88 -13.88 43.14
CA ASP A 20 -21.12 -13.47 41.81
C ASP A 20 -19.80 -12.85 41.31
N LYS A 21 -19.04 -13.64 40.61
CA LYS A 21 -18.08 -13.09 39.71
C LYS A 21 -18.92 -12.20 38.79
N THR A 22 -18.98 -10.92 39.13
CA THR A 22 -19.36 -9.89 38.18
C THR A 22 -18.47 -10.16 36.96
N LYS A 23 -19.04 -10.80 35.95
CA LYS A 23 -18.47 -10.70 34.62
C LYS A 23 -18.33 -9.21 34.41
N HIS A 24 -17.09 -8.71 34.36
CA HIS A 24 -16.83 -7.44 33.72
C HIS A 24 -17.37 -7.62 32.31
N GLU A 25 -18.60 -7.15 32.09
CA GLU A 25 -19.08 -6.96 30.73
C GLU A 25 -18.09 -5.99 30.11
N ASP A 26 -17.58 -6.35 28.93
CA ASP A 26 -16.67 -5.49 28.20
C ASP A 26 -17.31 -4.09 28.11
N THR A 27 -16.57 -3.08 28.53
CA THR A 27 -17.07 -1.70 28.56
C THR A 27 -17.34 -1.17 27.15
N TRP A 28 -16.76 -1.80 26.14
CA TRP A 28 -17.00 -1.55 24.73
C TRP A 28 -16.83 -2.81 23.87
N TRP A 29 -17.39 -2.81 22.66
CA TRP A 29 -17.35 -3.92 21.73
C TRP A 29 -17.41 -3.41 20.28
N PHE A 30 -17.03 -4.24 19.34
CA PHE A 30 -17.02 -3.96 17.92
C PHE A 30 -17.82 -5.03 17.17
N ASP A 31 -18.33 -4.71 15.98
CA ASP A 31 -18.89 -5.72 15.10
C ASP A 31 -17.78 -6.64 14.54
N ASN A 32 -18.18 -7.79 14.00
CA ASN A 32 -17.23 -8.79 13.49
C ASN A 32 -16.30 -8.25 12.40
N GLU A 33 -16.79 -7.35 11.56
CA GLU A 33 -15.98 -6.74 10.49
C GLU A 33 -14.93 -5.80 11.07
N THR A 34 -15.29 -5.00 12.04
CA THR A 34 -14.40 -4.10 12.75
C THR A 34 -13.35 -4.88 13.55
N GLU A 35 -13.72 -5.94 14.29
CA GLU A 35 -12.77 -6.80 14.99
C GLU A 35 -11.76 -7.44 14.03
N ASN A 36 -12.20 -7.89 12.88
CA ASN A 36 -11.32 -8.41 11.85
C ASN A 36 -10.31 -7.35 11.34
N ARG A 37 -10.74 -6.10 11.21
CA ARG A 37 -9.86 -4.98 10.81
C ARG A 37 -8.82 -4.65 11.88
N PHE A 38 -9.15 -4.73 13.17
CA PHE A 38 -8.17 -4.58 14.25
C PHE A 38 -7.13 -5.69 14.24
N THR A 39 -7.56 -6.92 13.95
CA THR A 39 -6.68 -8.09 13.94
C THR A 39 -5.76 -8.12 12.73
N ASN A 40 -6.29 -7.87 11.54
CA ASN A 40 -5.60 -8.06 10.27
C ASN A 40 -5.12 -6.77 9.61
N GLY A 41 -5.59 -5.60 10.08
CA GLY A 41 -5.39 -4.32 9.45
C GLY A 41 -6.45 -4.00 8.38
N LEU A 42 -6.49 -2.74 8.00
CA LEU A 42 -7.31 -2.21 6.92
C LEU A 42 -6.43 -1.95 5.69
N PHE A 43 -6.57 -2.80 4.68
CA PHE A 43 -5.85 -2.67 3.41
C PHE A 43 -6.77 -1.99 2.39
N VAL A 44 -6.28 -0.94 1.76
CA VAL A 44 -7.00 -0.19 0.73
C VAL A 44 -6.12 0.05 -0.50
N ASN A 45 -6.74 0.14 -1.67
CA ASN A 45 -6.05 0.54 -2.88
C ASN A 45 -5.64 2.02 -2.83
N TYR A 46 -4.98 2.51 -3.88
CA TYR A 46 -4.48 3.88 -3.95
C TYR A 46 -5.57 4.97 -3.98
N GLU A 47 -6.80 4.61 -4.37
CA GLU A 47 -7.91 5.55 -4.51
C GLU A 47 -8.39 6.11 -3.16
N SER A 48 -9.03 7.26 -3.20
CA SER A 48 -9.70 7.80 -2.03
C SER A 48 -10.86 6.91 -1.61
N THR A 49 -11.01 6.69 -0.31
CA THR A 49 -12.08 5.85 0.23
C THR A 49 -12.54 6.32 1.60
N CYS A 50 -13.67 5.80 2.04
CA CYS A 50 -14.19 5.98 3.38
C CYS A 50 -14.53 4.61 3.99
N ARG A 51 -14.15 4.42 5.24
CA ARG A 51 -14.48 3.21 6.01
C ARG A 51 -15.17 3.58 7.30
N VAL A 52 -16.16 2.81 7.68
CA VAL A 52 -16.92 2.98 8.92
C VAL A 52 -16.47 1.93 9.92
N ILE A 53 -16.20 2.37 11.13
CA ILE A 53 -15.92 1.56 12.31
C ILE A 53 -17.14 1.62 13.20
N THR A 54 -17.74 0.50 13.50
CA THR A 54 -18.90 0.37 14.39
C THR A 54 -18.42 0.09 15.79
N ILE A 55 -18.78 0.93 16.74
CA ILE A 55 -18.35 0.87 18.14
C ILE A 55 -19.58 0.85 19.03
N GLY A 56 -19.72 -0.20 19.82
CA GLY A 56 -20.67 -0.26 20.93
C GLY A 56 -19.98 0.06 22.25
N CYS A 57 -20.61 0.84 23.11
CA CYS A 57 -20.08 1.23 24.41
C CYS A 57 -21.16 1.20 25.47
N ASN A 58 -20.85 0.68 26.67
CA ASN A 58 -21.75 0.63 27.82
C ASN A 58 -21.30 1.67 28.85
N SER A 59 -21.92 2.82 28.86
CA SER A 59 -21.73 3.92 29.84
C SER A 59 -20.43 4.72 29.77
N ASP A 60 -19.35 4.20 29.18
CA ASP A 60 -18.09 4.90 29.07
C ASP A 60 -17.96 5.62 27.70
N SER A 61 -17.08 6.60 27.64
CA SER A 61 -16.75 7.26 26.39
C SER A 61 -15.55 6.62 25.70
N TRP A 62 -15.58 6.55 24.38
CA TRP A 62 -14.41 6.18 23.59
C TRP A 62 -13.91 7.40 22.80
N ILE A 63 -12.61 7.39 22.51
CA ILE A 63 -11.94 8.42 21.73
C ILE A 63 -11.11 7.73 20.62
N ALA A 64 -11.18 8.28 19.41
CA ALA A 64 -10.33 7.89 18.29
C ALA A 64 -9.34 9.01 17.96
N THR A 65 -8.06 8.68 17.90
CA THR A 65 -6.99 9.64 17.58
C THR A 65 -6.00 9.06 16.59
N MET A 66 -5.33 9.91 15.81
CA MET A 66 -4.18 9.49 15.05
C MET A 66 -3.02 9.15 16.00
N ASN A 67 -2.40 8.01 15.80
CA ASN A 67 -1.23 7.60 16.59
C ASN A 67 0.05 8.11 15.89
N ASN A 68 0.43 9.34 16.15
CA ASN A 68 1.54 10.05 15.49
C ASN A 68 2.90 9.72 16.14
N ASN A 69 3.21 8.45 16.40
CA ASN A 69 4.48 8.08 17.02
C ASN A 69 5.71 8.36 16.11
N ASP A 70 5.53 8.60 14.81
CA ASP A 70 6.60 8.69 13.82
C ASP A 70 6.56 9.97 12.99
N ASN A 71 6.43 11.15 13.53
CA ASN A 71 6.59 12.43 12.79
C ASN A 71 6.07 12.45 11.33
N GLN A 72 5.28 11.47 10.91
CA GLN A 72 4.66 11.42 9.60
C GLN A 72 3.43 12.30 9.62
N ASN A 73 3.38 13.20 8.65
CA ASN A 73 2.21 14.03 8.42
C ASN A 73 1.09 13.16 7.85
N ASP A 74 0.31 12.51 8.72
CA ASP A 74 -0.82 11.65 8.36
C ASP A 74 -2.05 12.44 7.88
N SER A 75 -1.84 13.60 7.26
CA SER A 75 -2.88 14.46 6.69
C SER A 75 -3.76 13.78 5.64
N TRP A 76 -3.38 12.57 5.22
CA TRP A 76 -4.14 11.77 4.28
C TRP A 76 -5.30 10.97 4.93
N ILE A 77 -5.37 10.92 6.27
CA ILE A 77 -6.46 10.33 7.03
C ILE A 77 -7.22 11.43 7.78
N THR A 78 -8.54 11.38 7.69
CA THR A 78 -9.43 12.24 8.46
C THR A 78 -10.43 11.37 9.20
N ILE A 79 -10.51 11.54 10.52
CA ILE A 79 -11.47 10.87 11.37
C ILE A 79 -12.68 11.80 11.54
N ASN A 80 -13.86 11.34 11.14
CA ASN A 80 -15.11 12.00 11.46
C ASN A 80 -15.72 11.29 12.67
N LYS A 81 -16.12 12.05 13.67
CA LYS A 81 -16.55 11.58 14.97
C LYS A 81 -15.38 10.88 15.70
N GLU A 82 -14.62 11.69 16.41
CA GLU A 82 -13.44 11.27 17.15
C GLU A 82 -13.78 10.73 18.55
N GLU A 83 -15.05 10.85 18.98
CA GLU A 83 -15.52 10.39 20.28
C GLU A 83 -16.96 9.89 20.23
N GLY A 84 -17.35 9.09 21.19
CA GLY A 84 -18.70 8.60 21.39
C GLY A 84 -18.93 8.13 22.83
N ASN A 85 -20.19 8.01 23.20
CA ASN A 85 -20.64 7.61 24.52
C ASN A 85 -21.49 6.33 24.41
N ASP A 86 -22.27 6.05 25.47
CA ASP A 86 -23.17 4.92 25.58
C ASP A 86 -23.98 4.63 24.30
N GLY A 87 -24.12 3.34 24.00
CA GLY A 87 -24.83 2.84 22.83
C GLY A 87 -23.91 2.56 21.63
N ILE A 88 -24.53 2.48 20.44
CA ILE A 88 -23.84 2.21 19.17
C ILE A 88 -23.46 3.52 18.50
N SER A 89 -22.22 3.61 18.11
CA SER A 89 -21.62 4.74 17.40
C SER A 89 -20.93 4.30 16.11
N TYR A 90 -20.87 5.24 15.16
CA TYR A 90 -20.19 5.03 13.88
C TYR A 90 -19.08 6.07 13.71
N CYS A 91 -17.84 5.61 13.66
CA CYS A 91 -16.67 6.43 13.35
C CYS A 91 -16.30 6.26 11.88
N SER A 92 -16.28 7.34 11.11
CA SER A 92 -15.91 7.30 9.71
C SER A 92 -14.46 7.74 9.54
N ILE A 93 -13.66 6.90 8.87
CA ILE A 93 -12.27 7.17 8.52
C ILE A 93 -12.22 7.45 7.03
N LYS A 94 -11.93 8.69 6.65
CA LYS A 94 -11.67 9.08 5.26
C LYS A 94 -10.19 8.94 4.97
N ILE A 95 -9.87 8.30 3.87
CA ILE A 95 -8.52 8.03 3.38
C ILE A 95 -8.41 8.71 2.02
N SER A 96 -7.51 9.67 1.87
CA SER A 96 -7.30 10.36 0.60
C SER A 96 -6.53 9.48 -0.38
N GLU A 97 -6.56 9.82 -1.67
CA GLU A 97 -5.82 9.16 -2.73
C GLU A 97 -4.31 9.17 -2.46
N ASN A 98 -3.63 8.05 -2.72
CA ASN A 98 -2.18 7.95 -2.63
C ASN A 98 -1.53 8.19 -4.00
N LYS A 99 -1.17 9.44 -4.27
CA LYS A 99 -0.41 9.84 -5.47
C LYS A 99 1.10 9.68 -5.33
N GLY A 100 1.55 9.07 -4.24
CA GLY A 100 2.97 8.77 -4.02
C GLY A 100 3.46 7.60 -4.87
N TRP A 101 4.75 7.35 -4.81
CA TRP A 101 5.41 6.21 -5.44
C TRP A 101 5.40 4.95 -4.57
N ASN A 102 5.21 5.14 -3.25
CA ASN A 102 5.28 4.09 -2.25
C ASN A 102 3.93 3.88 -1.57
N GLU A 103 3.70 2.67 -1.10
CA GLU A 103 2.64 2.41 -0.12
C GLU A 103 2.85 3.28 1.12
N ARG A 104 1.77 3.54 1.85
CA ARG A 104 1.80 4.28 3.09
C ARG A 104 1.00 3.58 4.18
N CYS A 105 1.43 3.79 5.41
CA CYS A 105 0.86 3.18 6.59
C CYS A 105 0.56 4.25 7.63
N ALA A 106 -0.56 4.11 8.33
CA ALA A 106 -0.92 4.93 9.47
C ALA A 106 -1.66 4.11 10.52
N TYR A 107 -1.78 4.68 11.71
CA TYR A 107 -2.42 4.02 12.84
C TYR A 107 -3.47 4.94 13.45
N VAL A 108 -4.67 4.40 13.62
CA VAL A 108 -5.74 5.05 14.40
C VAL A 108 -5.86 4.32 15.72
N LYS A 109 -5.70 5.08 16.80
CA LYS A 109 -5.79 4.59 18.16
C LYS A 109 -7.20 4.88 18.69
N PHE A 110 -7.89 3.85 19.11
CA PHE A 110 -9.15 3.92 19.84
C PHE A 110 -8.88 3.63 21.32
N THR A 111 -9.46 4.43 22.21
CA THR A 111 -9.31 4.27 23.65
C THR A 111 -10.66 4.33 24.34
N ASN A 112 -10.86 3.48 25.34
CA ASN A 112 -11.96 3.52 26.28
C ASN A 112 -11.38 3.30 27.68
N GLY A 113 -11.32 4.36 28.50
CA GLY A 113 -10.59 4.32 29.76
C GLY A 113 -9.14 3.87 29.56
N ASN A 114 -8.78 2.72 30.14
CA ASN A 114 -7.44 2.13 30.03
C ASN A 114 -7.31 1.13 28.87
N ASP A 115 -8.40 0.75 28.21
CA ASP A 115 -8.35 -0.17 27.11
C ASP A 115 -8.01 0.56 25.79
N ILE A 116 -7.14 -0.06 24.99
CA ILE A 116 -6.59 0.51 23.77
C ILE A 116 -6.73 -0.49 22.63
N ARG A 117 -7.29 -0.03 21.50
CA ARG A 117 -7.31 -0.76 20.24
C ARG A 117 -6.60 0.06 19.16
N LEU A 118 -5.73 -0.58 18.41
CA LEU A 118 -4.96 0.06 17.35
C LEU A 118 -5.37 -0.49 16.00
N LEU A 119 -5.89 0.37 15.13
CA LEU A 119 -6.22 0.06 13.75
C LEU A 119 -5.05 0.44 12.85
N THR A 120 -4.41 -0.56 12.25
CA THR A 120 -3.40 -0.34 11.20
C THR A 120 -4.08 -0.11 9.86
N ILE A 121 -3.75 0.98 9.18
CA ILE A 121 -4.26 1.29 7.83
C ILE A 121 -3.07 1.28 6.87
N LYS A 122 -3.14 0.42 5.85
CA LYS A 122 -2.15 0.36 4.76
C LYS A 122 -2.82 0.71 3.45
N GLN A 123 -2.22 1.64 2.72
CA GLN A 123 -2.71 2.05 1.42
C GLN A 123 -1.63 1.85 0.36
N GLU A 124 -1.99 1.13 -0.69
CA GLU A 124 -1.14 0.96 -1.87
C GLU A 124 -0.83 2.30 -2.54
N ALA A 125 0.26 2.34 -3.29
CA ALA A 125 0.53 3.43 -4.23
C ALA A 125 -0.20 3.21 -5.56
N GLU A 126 -0.46 4.27 -6.29
CA GLU A 126 -0.87 4.19 -7.69
C GLU A 126 0.22 3.50 -8.51
N LYS A 127 -0.15 2.46 -9.26
CA LYS A 127 0.77 1.74 -10.16
C LYS A 127 1.10 2.59 -11.37
N ARG A 128 2.38 2.91 -11.58
CA ARG A 128 2.80 3.79 -12.68
C ARG A 128 4.23 3.59 -13.12
N VAL A 129 4.48 4.06 -14.33
CA VAL A 129 5.80 4.18 -14.95
C VAL A 129 5.99 5.63 -15.37
N TYR A 130 7.17 6.17 -15.13
CA TYR A 130 7.58 7.48 -15.59
C TYR A 130 8.80 7.35 -16.50
N ILE A 131 8.63 7.80 -17.74
CA ILE A 131 9.67 7.79 -18.78
C ILE A 131 10.05 9.23 -19.07
N PRO A 132 11.24 9.66 -18.65
CA PRO A 132 11.67 11.05 -18.84
C PRO A 132 11.84 11.45 -20.30
N TYR A 133 12.23 10.49 -21.15
CA TYR A 133 12.51 10.72 -22.57
C TYR A 133 11.90 9.63 -23.44
N LYS A 134 11.05 10.03 -24.39
CA LYS A 134 10.43 9.10 -25.35
C LYS A 134 11.32 8.82 -26.59
N LEU A 135 12.43 9.53 -26.73
CA LEU A 135 13.41 9.40 -27.82
C LEU A 135 14.82 9.39 -27.25
N VAL A 136 15.59 8.39 -27.61
CA VAL A 136 17.02 8.26 -27.31
C VAL A 136 17.78 8.35 -28.61
N GLN A 137 18.62 9.37 -28.76
CA GLN A 137 19.54 9.53 -29.89
C GLN A 137 20.80 8.72 -29.64
N ILE A 138 21.20 7.95 -30.62
CA ILE A 138 22.38 7.08 -30.57
C ILE A 138 23.31 7.52 -31.69
N THR A 139 24.57 7.72 -31.38
CA THR A 139 25.55 8.08 -32.40
C THR A 139 25.75 6.93 -33.40
N ARG A 140 26.27 7.25 -34.57
CA ARG A 140 26.51 6.25 -35.62
C ARG A 140 27.48 5.12 -35.18
N GLU A 141 28.45 5.44 -34.32
CA GLU A 141 29.44 4.49 -33.79
C GLU A 141 28.78 3.41 -32.94
N GLY A 142 27.61 3.67 -32.39
CA GLY A 142 26.92 2.74 -31.49
C GLY A 142 27.64 2.57 -30.16
N GLY A 143 27.80 1.33 -29.72
CA GLY A 143 28.42 1.00 -28.43
C GLY A 143 27.43 0.56 -27.38
N MET A 144 27.75 0.80 -26.12
CA MET A 144 26.86 0.54 -24.98
C MET A 144 25.99 1.76 -24.70
N VAL A 145 24.69 1.57 -24.75
CA VAL A 145 23.69 2.64 -24.52
C VAL A 145 22.87 2.27 -23.29
N GLU A 146 22.74 3.20 -22.40
CA GLU A 146 21.93 3.06 -21.18
C GLU A 146 20.64 3.86 -21.30
N VAL A 147 19.51 3.22 -20.97
CA VAL A 147 18.18 3.84 -20.91
C VAL A 147 17.62 3.62 -19.53
N SER A 148 17.24 4.70 -18.86
CA SER A 148 16.68 4.64 -17.51
C SER A 148 15.25 5.21 -17.48
N PHE A 149 14.40 4.59 -16.65
CA PHE A 149 13.04 5.05 -16.36
C PHE A 149 12.66 4.65 -14.92
N GLU A 150 11.61 5.24 -14.39
CA GLU A 150 11.12 4.94 -13.05
C GLU A 150 9.82 4.14 -13.09
N ALA A 151 9.68 3.13 -12.22
CA ALA A 151 8.46 2.35 -12.05
C ALA A 151 8.33 1.80 -10.63
N ASN A 152 7.14 1.90 -10.04
CA ASN A 152 6.84 1.23 -8.77
C ASN A 152 6.19 -0.15 -8.97
N VAL A 153 6.16 -0.65 -10.18
CA VAL A 153 5.66 -1.96 -10.61
C VAL A 153 6.76 -2.75 -11.30
N ASN A 154 6.52 -4.03 -11.54
CA ASN A 154 7.43 -4.83 -12.33
C ASN A 154 7.22 -4.57 -13.82
N CYS A 155 8.32 -4.35 -14.53
CA CYS A 155 8.32 -4.10 -15.97
C CYS A 155 9.12 -5.18 -16.69
N GLU A 156 8.61 -5.62 -17.84
CA GLU A 156 9.35 -6.44 -18.79
C GLU A 156 9.77 -5.58 -19.96
N CYS A 157 11.08 -5.60 -20.28
CA CYS A 157 11.65 -4.84 -21.38
C CYS A 157 11.95 -5.73 -22.56
N SER A 158 11.63 -5.28 -23.77
CA SER A 158 11.98 -5.97 -25.01
C SER A 158 12.27 -4.96 -26.13
N ILE A 159 13.04 -5.41 -27.12
CA ILE A 159 13.27 -4.62 -28.35
C ILE A 159 12.30 -5.08 -29.40
N SER A 160 11.42 -4.19 -29.82
CA SER A 160 10.54 -4.39 -30.96
C SER A 160 11.01 -3.58 -32.18
N ARG A 161 10.36 -3.82 -33.32
CA ARG A 161 10.88 -3.44 -34.62
C ARG A 161 9.93 -2.51 -35.35
N ILE A 162 10.50 -1.47 -35.91
CA ILE A 162 9.90 -0.78 -37.03
C ILE A 162 10.58 -1.32 -38.28
N GLY A 163 9.94 -2.26 -39.01
CA GLY A 163 10.48 -2.85 -40.22
C GLY A 163 11.21 -4.19 -40.01
N TRP A 164 12.23 -4.50 -40.85
CA TRP A 164 13.00 -5.73 -40.84
C TRP A 164 13.94 -5.82 -39.63
N ASN A 165 14.16 -7.04 -39.17
CA ASN A 165 14.86 -7.44 -37.94
C ASN A 165 16.09 -6.57 -37.61
N PRO A 166 16.12 -5.77 -36.54
CA PRO A 166 17.33 -5.08 -36.12
C PRO A 166 18.27 -6.04 -35.41
N SER A 167 19.07 -6.78 -36.17
CA SER A 167 20.22 -7.51 -35.62
C SER A 167 21.27 -6.57 -34.99
N TRP A 168 21.15 -5.28 -35.29
CA TRP A 168 22.10 -4.22 -34.92
C TRP A 168 21.98 -3.71 -33.48
N ILE A 169 20.92 -4.10 -32.76
CA ILE A 169 20.68 -3.69 -31.38
C ILE A 169 20.20 -4.88 -30.55
N LYS A 170 20.79 -5.05 -29.36
CA LYS A 170 20.45 -6.15 -28.43
C LYS A 170 20.40 -5.62 -27.01
N MET A 171 19.43 -6.05 -26.25
CA MET A 171 19.41 -5.84 -24.81
C MET A 171 20.44 -6.77 -24.14
N VAL A 172 21.30 -6.17 -23.31
CA VAL A 172 22.34 -6.85 -22.54
C VAL A 172 21.87 -7.16 -21.14
N SER A 173 21.25 -6.17 -20.47
CA SER A 173 20.68 -6.33 -19.14
C SER A 173 19.49 -5.41 -18.95
N HIS A 174 18.63 -5.79 -18.00
CA HIS A 174 17.61 -4.96 -17.39
C HIS A 174 17.71 -5.17 -15.88
N GLU A 175 18.00 -4.12 -15.15
CA GLU A 175 18.19 -4.11 -13.70
C GLU A 175 17.21 -3.12 -13.07
N LYS A 176 16.72 -3.47 -11.87
CA LYS A 176 15.84 -2.60 -11.07
C LYS A 176 16.47 -2.36 -9.71
N ASP A 177 16.65 -1.09 -9.36
CA ASP A 177 17.07 -0.66 -8.03
C ASP A 177 16.03 0.33 -7.47
N GLY A 178 15.31 -0.12 -6.45
CA GLY A 178 14.15 0.63 -5.94
C GLY A 178 13.10 0.88 -7.03
N GLN A 179 12.90 2.13 -7.41
CA GLN A 179 11.99 2.55 -8.48
C GLN A 179 12.70 2.73 -9.83
N THR A 180 14.02 2.85 -9.82
CA THR A 180 14.80 3.07 -11.04
C THR A 180 15.02 1.76 -11.78
N ASN A 181 14.63 1.75 -13.04
CA ASN A 181 14.91 0.68 -13.99
C ASN A 181 16.01 1.15 -14.94
N LYS A 182 16.97 0.30 -15.20
CA LYS A 182 18.13 0.55 -16.05
C LYS A 182 18.23 -0.55 -17.10
N VAL A 183 18.09 -0.18 -18.37
CA VAL A 183 18.25 -1.09 -19.51
C VAL A 183 19.56 -0.78 -20.22
N VAL A 184 20.41 -1.78 -20.39
CA VAL A 184 21.67 -1.64 -21.11
C VAL A 184 21.53 -2.33 -22.47
N LEU A 185 21.83 -1.56 -23.51
CA LEU A 185 21.74 -1.99 -24.90
C LEU A 185 23.14 -2.02 -25.54
N LYS A 186 23.41 -3.05 -26.33
CA LYS A 186 24.57 -3.08 -27.22
C LYS A 186 24.10 -2.73 -28.63
N VAL A 187 24.68 -1.70 -29.21
CA VAL A 187 24.32 -1.15 -30.52
C VAL A 187 25.52 -1.24 -31.45
N ASP A 188 25.33 -1.81 -32.62
CA ASP A 188 26.38 -1.92 -33.63
C ASP A 188 26.57 -0.59 -34.38
N GLU A 189 27.74 -0.35 -34.94
CA GLU A 189 28.02 0.80 -35.80
C GLU A 189 27.03 0.86 -36.99
N ASN A 190 26.59 2.07 -37.32
CA ASN A 190 25.72 2.29 -38.47
C ASN A 190 26.52 2.76 -39.69
N LEU A 191 26.68 1.89 -40.65
CA LEU A 191 27.38 2.15 -41.96
C LEU A 191 26.42 2.57 -43.07
N SER A 192 25.17 2.86 -42.77
CA SER A 192 24.11 3.11 -43.73
C SER A 192 23.25 4.32 -43.33
N LEU A 193 22.01 4.35 -43.80
CA LEU A 193 21.02 5.37 -43.44
C LEU A 193 20.64 5.31 -41.98
N GLY A 194 20.06 6.39 -41.46
CA GLY A 194 19.50 6.42 -40.10
C GLY A 194 18.50 5.29 -39.88
N ARG A 195 18.53 4.70 -38.70
CA ARG A 195 17.70 3.55 -38.36
C ARG A 195 17.07 3.70 -36.98
N GLN A 196 15.96 3.00 -36.76
CA GLN A 196 15.21 3.08 -35.53
C GLN A 196 14.85 1.68 -35.00
N ALA A 197 14.72 1.58 -33.68
CA ALA A 197 14.11 0.49 -32.95
C ALA A 197 13.23 1.05 -31.84
N ILE A 198 12.42 0.19 -31.22
CA ILE A 198 11.59 0.58 -30.08
C ILE A 198 11.99 -0.29 -28.90
N LEU A 199 12.24 0.35 -27.76
CA LEU A 199 12.27 -0.31 -26.46
C LEU A 199 10.84 -0.33 -25.92
N ASP A 200 10.25 -1.52 -25.85
CA ASP A 200 8.94 -1.76 -25.26
C ASP A 200 9.12 -2.06 -23.77
N ILE A 201 8.30 -1.40 -22.96
CA ILE A 201 8.23 -1.56 -21.51
C ILE A 201 6.83 -2.03 -21.18
N SER A 202 6.67 -3.34 -21.00
CA SER A 202 5.39 -3.99 -20.71
C SER A 202 5.15 -4.07 -19.22
N ILE A 203 3.95 -3.67 -18.78
CA ILE A 203 3.52 -3.63 -17.39
C ILE A 203 2.29 -4.52 -17.25
N ALA A 204 2.50 -5.79 -16.93
CA ALA A 204 1.44 -6.80 -16.84
C ALA A 204 0.36 -6.42 -15.81
N GLU A 205 0.76 -5.81 -14.69
CA GLU A 205 -0.13 -5.47 -13.59
C GLU A 205 -1.21 -4.44 -13.94
N ILE A 206 -0.96 -3.58 -14.94
CA ILE A 206 -1.93 -2.58 -15.43
C ILE A 206 -2.31 -2.78 -16.89
N GLY A 207 -1.78 -3.83 -17.54
CA GLY A 207 -2.12 -4.22 -18.90
C GLY A 207 -1.71 -3.20 -19.97
N THR A 208 -0.62 -2.46 -19.76
CA THR A 208 -0.13 -1.43 -20.68
C THR A 208 1.30 -1.71 -21.15
N THR A 209 1.65 -1.11 -22.29
CA THR A 209 3.03 -1.09 -22.79
C THR A 209 3.40 0.34 -23.15
N GLU A 210 4.50 0.80 -22.57
CA GLU A 210 5.12 2.08 -22.87
C GLU A 210 6.25 1.90 -23.88
N HIS A 211 6.57 2.96 -24.65
CA HIS A 211 7.51 2.88 -25.75
C HIS A 211 8.56 3.98 -25.68
N ILE A 212 9.82 3.62 -25.93
CA ILE A 212 10.92 4.55 -26.13
C ILE A 212 11.50 4.30 -27.53
N THR A 213 11.53 5.33 -28.38
CA THR A 213 12.16 5.28 -29.67
C THR A 213 13.67 5.38 -29.52
N LEU A 214 14.38 4.46 -30.12
CA LEU A 214 15.86 4.40 -30.19
C LEU A 214 16.24 4.75 -31.63
N GLN A 215 16.82 5.92 -31.83
CA GLN A 215 17.18 6.42 -33.16
C GLN A 215 18.68 6.52 -33.30
N GLN A 216 19.24 5.79 -34.24
CA GLN A 216 20.68 5.85 -34.56
C GLN A 216 20.95 6.68 -35.78
N GLU A 217 21.93 7.57 -35.67
CA GLU A 217 22.37 8.46 -36.73
C GLU A 217 22.86 7.72 -37.98
N PRO A 218 22.70 8.31 -39.18
CA PRO A 218 23.24 7.75 -40.42
C PRO A 218 24.76 7.92 -40.49
N ARG A 219 25.40 7.16 -41.39
CA ARG A 219 26.74 7.47 -41.84
C ARG A 219 26.75 8.82 -42.55
N LEU A 220 27.66 9.70 -42.16
CA LEU A 220 27.92 10.92 -42.91
C LEU A 220 28.66 10.53 -44.20
N PHE A 221 28.06 10.80 -45.36
CA PHE A 221 28.75 10.71 -46.65
C PHE A 221 29.47 12.04 -46.86
N ASN A 222 30.78 12.02 -46.91
CA ASN A 222 31.52 13.20 -47.36
C ASN A 222 31.22 13.40 -48.86
N GLU A 223 30.80 14.58 -49.25
CA GLU A 223 30.49 14.93 -50.67
C GLU A 223 31.70 14.80 -51.59
N ASN A 224 32.85 14.36 -51.09
CA ASN A 224 34.14 14.27 -51.83
C ASN A 224 34.65 12.83 -52.06
N GLU A 225 33.79 11.80 -51.90
CA GLU A 225 34.14 10.42 -52.32
C GLU A 225 33.42 9.96 -53.58
#